data_7b136623895d709cd7a36f303d306e05
#
_entry.id   7b136623895d709cd7a36f303d306e05
#
_cell.length_a   1.000
_cell.length_b   1.000
_cell.length_c   1.000
_cell.angle_alpha   90.00
_cell.angle_beta   90.00
_cell.angle_gamma   90.00
#
_symmetry.space_group_name_H-M   'P 1'
#
loop_
_entity.id
_entity.type
_entity.pdbx_description
1 polymer ?
#
loop_
_entity_poly.entity_id
_entity_poly.type
_entity_poly.pdbx_seq_one_letter_code
_entity_poly.pdbx_strand_id
1 'polypeptide(L)'
;MTNPKADLLAHLESMAARYQDRWTLSACGVTVGRRSIPALLDKNSNSPGANTASALLISGLSGSADDVALARRALDSTPSDDAGPGNHISLSAIPDCNPDGLRDLSTGYPPIGGFFYNAEEPEKRYLWRWICFLAPTLILELRSGEAVSWQSNEAGSNLASALARSGGRVENESLLDSLGSGSPDGLGPIPGLRLTSPPESLDDELGKLWKLLSEQPGLREASPARQVLEARSARSHLEVAHILASVYGYQLDPVNYTQGVGISGRLQLYELSKTGESPASGIVDLVEPYVSGSTPMFGERVGGANLAGLIWGRELSAATGDPRYSDLIVAVANRYQPGVDGGAPPPCDPDFRTEDMFMAGAMLGRAFGITGETRYLDLLVGFITGGNIQQESGLFWHCRPANFYWSRGNGFAAMGLTETLTYLPENYPGRDTVAAMYRKLMDGLVKIQDPSGMLSQVLDMPGSYQELTATCMLGYSIARGLRRGWLGPSYQAPLDLAWRGVSQRVDDEGNVVDGCASTGVQATLNEYLDRPAVFGFDDRTGGMALWFALEMHRHQG
;
A
#
# COMPACT_ATOMS: atom_id res chain seq x y z
N MET A 1 31.38 10.00 25.04
CA MET A 1 30.99 9.85 23.62
C MET A 1 29.49 9.64 23.61
N THR A 2 28.73 10.48 22.89
CA THR A 2 27.29 10.29 22.71
C THR A 2 27.05 8.99 21.93
N ASN A 3 26.04 8.24 22.32
CA ASN A 3 25.67 7.01 21.62
C ASN A 3 25.16 7.40 20.20
N PRO A 4 25.85 7.01 19.09
CA PRO A 4 25.45 7.44 17.74
C PRO A 4 24.04 7.02 17.34
N LYS A 5 23.47 5.98 17.96
CA LYS A 5 22.08 5.56 17.74
C LYS A 5 21.07 6.45 18.45
N ALA A 6 21.42 7.04 19.61
CA ALA A 6 20.47 7.83 20.41
C ALA A 6 20.05 9.14 19.70
N ASP A 7 20.95 9.75 18.94
CA ASP A 7 20.74 11.04 18.29
C ASP A 7 20.44 10.91 16.78
N LEU A 8 20.38 9.67 16.25
CA LEU A 8 20.26 9.46 14.81
C LEU A 8 18.95 10.01 14.23
N LEU A 9 17.82 9.74 14.88
CA LEU A 9 16.51 10.20 14.38
C LEU A 9 16.46 11.73 14.32
N ALA A 10 16.89 12.41 15.40
CA ALA A 10 16.95 13.89 15.43
C ALA A 10 17.90 14.45 14.36
N HIS A 11 19.00 13.74 14.07
CA HIS A 11 19.91 14.10 12.99
C HIS A 11 19.23 14.00 11.61
N LEU A 12 18.53 12.90 11.33
CA LEU A 12 17.80 12.71 10.07
C LEU A 12 16.65 13.71 9.92
N GLU A 13 15.92 14.02 10.99
CA GLU A 13 14.91 15.08 11.02
C GLU A 13 15.51 16.44 10.64
N SER A 14 16.66 16.77 11.22
CA SER A 14 17.39 18.02 10.93
C SER A 14 17.85 18.06 9.47
N MET A 15 18.35 16.94 8.92
CA MET A 15 18.74 16.84 7.51
C MET A 15 17.55 17.02 6.57
N ALA A 16 16.44 16.33 6.82
CA ALA A 16 15.23 16.46 6.02
C ALA A 16 14.65 17.89 6.06
N ALA A 17 14.67 18.53 7.23
CA ALA A 17 14.22 19.92 7.37
C ALA A 17 15.16 20.93 6.66
N ARG A 18 16.47 20.72 6.73
CA ARG A 18 17.48 21.58 6.08
C ARG A 18 17.49 21.45 4.57
N TYR A 19 17.27 20.25 4.04
CA TYR A 19 17.30 19.91 2.61
C TYR A 19 15.94 19.42 2.14
N GLN A 20 14.90 20.14 2.50
CA GLN A 20 13.49 19.76 2.25
C GLN A 20 13.15 19.57 0.76
N ASP A 21 13.91 20.16 -0.16
CA ASP A 21 13.72 19.99 -1.60
C ASP A 21 14.31 18.66 -2.12
N ARG A 22 15.23 18.07 -1.36
CA ARG A 22 15.92 16.83 -1.70
C ARG A 22 15.40 15.64 -0.90
N TRP A 23 15.31 15.74 0.42
CA TRP A 23 15.04 14.61 1.28
C TRP A 23 13.70 14.70 2.01
N THR A 24 13.11 13.52 2.21
CA THR A 24 11.94 13.31 3.08
C THR A 24 12.30 12.23 4.10
N LEU A 25 11.98 12.47 5.37
CA LEU A 25 12.07 11.43 6.39
C LEU A 25 10.89 10.47 6.24
N SER A 26 11.20 9.18 6.22
CA SER A 26 10.25 8.07 6.17
C SER A 26 10.72 6.97 7.12
N ALA A 27 10.07 5.81 7.10
CA ALA A 27 10.50 4.63 7.82
C ALA A 27 10.23 3.37 6.98
N CYS A 28 11.21 2.47 6.92
CA CYS A 28 11.07 1.24 6.15
C CYS A 28 10.49 0.08 6.94
N GLY A 29 10.41 0.18 8.26
CA GLY A 29 9.92 -0.90 9.11
C GLY A 29 9.71 -0.49 10.56
N VAL A 30 9.21 -1.48 11.34
CA VAL A 30 9.06 -1.41 12.80
C VAL A 30 9.77 -2.62 13.39
N THR A 31 10.61 -2.41 14.40
CA THR A 31 11.37 -3.49 15.07
C THR A 31 10.48 -4.33 15.99
N VAL A 32 10.99 -5.46 16.47
CA VAL A 32 10.35 -6.24 17.54
C VAL A 32 10.10 -5.37 18.77
N GLY A 33 11.01 -4.45 19.11
CA GLY A 33 10.87 -3.47 20.19
C GLY A 33 9.96 -2.29 19.88
N ARG A 34 9.24 -2.31 18.75
CA ARG A 34 8.28 -1.29 18.32
C ARG A 34 8.90 0.08 18.03
N ARG A 35 10.15 0.09 17.65
CA ARG A 35 10.83 1.29 17.15
C ARG A 35 10.77 1.33 15.62
N SER A 36 10.52 2.50 15.05
CA SER A 36 10.63 2.70 13.60
C SER A 36 12.08 2.53 13.15
N ILE A 37 12.27 1.90 12.00
CA ILE A 37 13.54 1.83 11.27
C ILE A 37 13.57 3.03 10.33
N PRO A 38 14.25 4.13 10.68
CA PRO A 38 14.15 5.38 9.93
C PRO A 38 14.84 5.28 8.58
N ALA A 39 14.23 5.87 7.58
CA ALA A 39 14.75 5.99 6.22
C ALA A 39 14.74 7.46 5.78
N LEU A 40 15.85 7.94 5.26
CA LEU A 40 15.94 9.23 4.58
C LEU A 40 15.80 8.99 3.09
N LEU A 41 14.69 9.42 2.50
CA LEU A 41 14.39 9.20 1.09
C LEU A 41 14.69 10.45 0.26
N ASP A 42 15.47 10.29 -0.79
CA ASP A 42 15.54 11.28 -1.85
C ASP A 42 14.20 11.32 -2.59
N LYS A 43 13.67 12.50 -2.85
CA LYS A 43 12.35 12.69 -3.47
C LYS A 43 12.24 12.08 -4.86
N ASN A 44 13.36 11.90 -5.54
CA ASN A 44 13.43 11.28 -6.86
C ASN A 44 13.65 9.76 -6.80
N SER A 45 13.84 9.16 -5.61
CA SER A 45 14.19 7.75 -5.47
C SER A 45 13.14 6.79 -6.04
N ASN A 46 11.87 7.16 -5.97
CA ASN A 46 10.76 6.37 -6.51
C ASN A 46 10.55 6.56 -8.03
N SER A 47 11.04 7.66 -8.60
CA SER A 47 10.95 7.98 -10.03
C SER A 47 12.21 8.73 -10.45
N PRO A 48 13.38 8.06 -10.45
CA PRO A 48 14.63 8.70 -10.85
C PRO A 48 14.52 9.17 -12.30
N GLY A 49 15.03 10.37 -12.55
CA GLY A 49 15.10 10.89 -13.93
C GLY A 49 15.99 10.02 -14.81
N ALA A 50 15.78 10.07 -16.12
CA ALA A 50 16.66 9.43 -17.08
C ALA A 50 18.12 9.86 -16.82
N ASN A 51 19.04 8.91 -16.77
CA ASN A 51 20.46 9.10 -16.46
C ASN A 51 20.79 9.45 -14.99
N THR A 52 19.86 9.27 -14.05
CA THR A 52 20.10 9.45 -12.60
C THR A 52 20.20 8.07 -11.95
N ALA A 53 21.32 7.76 -11.29
CA ALA A 53 21.43 6.57 -10.46
C ALA A 53 20.68 6.79 -9.15
N SER A 54 19.77 5.88 -8.82
CA SER A 54 19.12 5.82 -7.51
C SER A 54 19.96 4.91 -6.61
N ALA A 55 20.67 5.48 -5.64
CA ALA A 55 21.50 4.75 -4.69
C ALA A 55 20.79 4.65 -3.33
N LEU A 56 20.84 3.47 -2.69
CA LEU A 56 20.40 3.26 -1.32
C LEU A 56 21.58 2.89 -0.44
N LEU A 57 21.93 3.74 0.52
CA LEU A 57 22.89 3.45 1.56
C LEU A 57 22.21 2.71 2.72
N ILE A 58 22.74 1.55 3.13
CA ILE A 58 22.28 0.82 4.30
C ILE A 58 23.44 0.55 5.26
N SER A 59 23.14 0.48 6.55
CA SER A 59 24.16 0.18 7.58
C SER A 59 23.52 -0.36 8.85
N GLY A 60 24.36 -0.80 9.80
CA GLY A 60 23.92 -1.20 11.13
C GLY A 60 23.17 -2.54 11.21
N LEU A 61 23.23 -3.40 10.20
CA LEU A 61 22.57 -4.74 10.20
C LEU A 61 22.99 -5.60 11.40
N SER A 62 24.28 -5.57 11.76
CA SER A 62 24.83 -6.28 12.93
C SER A 62 24.40 -5.69 14.27
N GLY A 63 23.79 -4.50 14.27
CA GLY A 63 23.53 -3.72 15.48
C GLY A 63 24.73 -2.88 15.96
N SER A 64 25.84 -2.85 15.21
CA SER A 64 27.04 -2.09 15.54
C SER A 64 26.78 -0.57 15.54
N ALA A 65 27.19 0.10 16.62
CA ALA A 65 27.12 1.54 16.71
C ALA A 65 28.17 2.24 15.81
N ASP A 66 29.29 1.58 15.55
CA ASP A 66 30.35 2.10 14.67
C ASP A 66 29.91 2.08 13.20
N ASP A 67 29.13 1.06 12.78
CA ASP A 67 28.53 1.03 11.45
C ASP A 67 27.56 2.21 11.26
N VAL A 68 26.72 2.49 12.26
CA VAL A 68 25.78 3.63 12.25
C VAL A 68 26.52 4.96 12.21
N ALA A 69 27.61 5.09 12.98
CA ALA A 69 28.45 6.31 12.96
C ALA A 69 29.08 6.52 11.58
N LEU A 70 29.52 5.45 10.93
CA LEU A 70 30.09 5.48 9.57
C LEU A 70 29.04 5.95 8.55
N ALA A 71 27.83 5.41 8.62
CA ALA A 71 26.72 5.80 7.75
C ALA A 71 26.31 7.27 7.94
N ARG A 72 26.27 7.73 9.19
CA ARG A 72 26.01 9.15 9.50
C ARG A 72 27.08 10.05 8.88
N ARG A 73 28.35 9.71 9.01
CA ARG A 73 29.44 10.45 8.37
C ARG A 73 29.30 10.48 6.85
N ALA A 74 28.94 9.36 6.23
CA ALA A 74 28.70 9.29 4.78
C ALA A 74 27.60 10.25 4.34
N LEU A 75 26.52 10.38 5.11
CA LEU A 75 25.44 11.32 4.84
C LEU A 75 25.89 12.78 5.00
N ASP A 76 26.67 13.08 6.05
CA ASP A 76 27.17 14.44 6.31
C ASP A 76 28.15 14.92 5.22
N SER A 77 28.92 13.99 4.63
CA SER A 77 29.90 14.29 3.56
C SER A 77 29.29 14.27 2.15
N THR A 78 28.01 13.91 2.02
CA THR A 78 27.36 13.93 0.70
C THR A 78 27.12 15.38 0.25
N PRO A 79 27.61 15.79 -0.94
CA PRO A 79 27.46 17.17 -1.42
C PRO A 79 26.01 17.60 -1.47
N SER A 80 25.71 18.77 -0.89
CA SER A 80 24.36 19.33 -0.79
C SER A 80 23.94 20.18 -2.00
N ASP A 81 24.89 20.56 -2.88
CA ASP A 81 24.67 21.55 -3.92
C ASP A 81 24.78 20.96 -5.33
N ASP A 82 24.07 21.59 -6.27
CA ASP A 82 23.99 21.27 -7.69
C ASP A 82 25.34 21.28 -8.44
N ALA A 83 26.43 21.68 -7.79
CA ALA A 83 27.76 21.85 -8.37
C ALA A 83 28.69 20.62 -8.25
N GLY A 84 28.26 19.52 -7.58
CA GLY A 84 29.05 18.30 -7.41
C GLY A 84 28.62 17.19 -8.38
N PRO A 85 29.19 15.95 -8.26
CA PRO A 85 28.69 14.76 -8.98
C PRO A 85 27.22 14.45 -8.68
N GLY A 86 26.53 15.27 -7.85
CA GLY A 86 25.20 15.13 -7.34
C GLY A 86 24.05 15.16 -8.35
N ASN A 87 24.19 15.78 -9.51
CA ASN A 87 23.09 15.87 -10.50
C ASN A 87 22.74 14.52 -11.15
N HIS A 88 23.52 13.47 -10.91
CA HIS A 88 23.30 12.14 -11.48
C HIS A 88 23.05 11.06 -10.43
N ILE A 89 22.98 11.39 -9.15
CA ILE A 89 22.82 10.42 -8.06
C ILE A 89 21.75 10.91 -7.08
N SER A 90 20.66 10.15 -7.03
CA SER A 90 19.61 10.27 -6.01
C SER A 90 19.96 9.33 -4.86
N LEU A 91 20.38 9.88 -3.71
CA LEU A 91 20.83 9.09 -2.56
C LEU A 91 19.76 9.04 -1.49
N SER A 92 19.28 7.83 -1.20
CA SER A 92 18.45 7.49 -0.04
C SER A 92 19.28 6.69 0.98
N ALA A 93 18.85 6.64 2.25
CA ALA A 93 19.58 5.90 3.27
C ALA A 93 18.68 5.25 4.34
N ILE A 94 19.11 4.08 4.82
CA ILE A 94 18.68 3.44 6.07
C ILE A 94 19.94 3.29 6.93
N PRO A 95 20.34 4.33 7.68
CA PRO A 95 21.64 4.35 8.35
C PRO A 95 21.72 3.45 9.58
N ASP A 96 20.59 2.99 10.14
CA ASP A 96 20.50 1.98 11.20
C ASP A 96 19.37 1.01 10.86
N CYS A 97 19.72 -0.10 10.20
CA CYS A 97 18.78 -1.17 9.87
C CYS A 97 18.32 -1.98 11.09
N ASN A 98 18.99 -1.85 12.24
CA ASN A 98 18.78 -2.62 13.45
C ASN A 98 18.79 -1.73 14.71
N PRO A 99 17.80 -0.82 14.86
CA PRO A 99 17.77 0.12 15.99
C PRO A 99 17.76 -0.55 17.36
N ASP A 100 17.16 -1.72 17.50
CA ASP A 100 17.11 -2.47 18.76
C ASP A 100 18.43 -3.14 19.09
N GLY A 101 19.20 -3.59 18.09
CA GLY A 101 20.44 -4.31 18.28
C GLY A 101 20.30 -5.65 19.01
N LEU A 102 19.07 -6.22 19.03
CA LEU A 102 18.78 -7.45 19.79
C LEU A 102 19.29 -8.71 19.13
N ARG A 103 19.45 -8.68 17.80
CA ARG A 103 19.88 -9.79 16.96
C ARG A 103 20.81 -9.27 15.87
N ASP A 104 21.63 -10.15 15.32
CA ASP A 104 22.32 -9.86 14.07
C ASP A 104 21.36 -10.08 12.89
N LEU A 105 21.15 -9.04 12.09
CA LEU A 105 20.32 -9.07 10.89
C LEU A 105 21.13 -9.20 9.60
N SER A 106 22.42 -9.57 9.68
CA SER A 106 23.31 -9.63 8.51
C SER A 106 22.98 -10.78 7.56
N THR A 107 22.37 -11.86 8.06
CA THR A 107 22.10 -13.11 7.32
C THR A 107 20.68 -13.62 7.55
N GLY A 108 20.31 -14.70 6.84
CA GLY A 108 18.97 -15.31 6.90
C GLY A 108 17.99 -14.68 5.93
N TYR A 109 18.47 -14.29 4.75
CA TYR A 109 17.65 -13.78 3.64
C TYR A 109 17.64 -14.76 2.46
N PRO A 110 16.54 -14.81 1.67
CA PRO A 110 15.28 -14.09 1.90
C PRO A 110 14.56 -14.59 3.16
N PRO A 111 13.73 -13.76 3.82
CA PRO A 111 12.97 -14.20 4.98
C PRO A 111 12.01 -15.34 4.59
N ILE A 112 11.76 -16.25 5.53
CA ILE A 112 10.85 -17.40 5.34
C ILE A 112 9.46 -16.89 4.95
N GLY A 113 8.90 -17.44 3.85
CA GLY A 113 7.61 -17.00 3.31
C GLY A 113 7.70 -15.79 2.35
N GLY A 114 8.89 -15.30 2.05
CA GLY A 114 9.10 -14.25 1.05
C GLY A 114 8.36 -12.96 1.38
N PHE A 115 7.48 -12.50 0.49
CA PHE A 115 6.67 -11.30 0.69
C PHE A 115 5.49 -11.48 1.66
N PHE A 116 5.11 -12.71 2.01
CA PHE A 116 4.12 -12.90 3.06
C PHE A 116 4.68 -12.41 4.40
N TYR A 117 4.09 -11.34 4.93
CA TYR A 117 4.51 -10.78 6.21
C TYR A 117 3.86 -11.52 7.38
N ASN A 118 4.66 -11.84 8.37
CA ASN A 118 4.23 -12.24 9.71
C ASN A 118 5.15 -11.58 10.76
N ALA A 119 4.84 -11.70 12.04
CA ALA A 119 5.53 -11.00 13.12
C ALA A 119 6.81 -11.67 13.63
N GLU A 120 7.26 -12.80 13.04
CA GLU A 120 8.38 -13.58 13.61
C GLU A 120 9.75 -12.90 13.44
N GLU A 121 10.03 -12.30 12.28
CA GLU A 121 11.28 -11.58 12.00
C GLU A 121 10.96 -10.27 11.29
N PRO A 122 10.32 -9.31 11.98
CA PRO A 122 9.76 -8.13 11.32
C PRO A 122 10.84 -7.30 10.63
N GLU A 123 12.01 -7.07 11.24
CA GLU A 123 13.07 -6.24 10.67
C GLU A 123 13.55 -6.78 9.33
N LYS A 124 13.87 -8.08 9.24
CA LYS A 124 14.33 -8.71 7.98
C LYS A 124 13.27 -8.60 6.88
N ARG A 125 11.99 -8.84 7.23
CA ARG A 125 10.87 -8.77 6.30
C ARG A 125 10.64 -7.35 5.79
N TYR A 126 10.70 -6.37 6.69
CA TYR A 126 10.57 -4.97 6.32
C TYR A 126 11.70 -4.52 5.40
N LEU A 127 12.96 -4.73 5.80
CA LEU A 127 14.13 -4.33 5.02
C LEU A 127 14.09 -4.93 3.61
N TRP A 128 13.98 -6.27 3.52
CA TRP A 128 14.03 -6.96 2.23
C TRP A 128 12.90 -6.52 1.30
N ARG A 129 11.66 -6.57 1.77
CA ARG A 129 10.48 -6.21 0.97
C ARG A 129 10.48 -4.74 0.56
N TRP A 130 10.77 -3.82 1.50
CA TRP A 130 10.80 -2.40 1.23
C TRP A 130 11.86 -2.04 0.19
N ILE A 131 13.06 -2.65 0.27
CA ILE A 131 14.13 -2.43 -0.70
C ILE A 131 13.76 -3.00 -2.08
N CYS A 132 13.11 -4.18 -2.14
CA CYS A 132 12.62 -4.74 -3.41
C CYS A 132 11.68 -3.76 -4.15
N PHE A 133 10.76 -3.10 -3.44
CA PHE A 133 9.82 -2.14 -4.05
C PHE A 133 10.40 -0.73 -4.21
N LEU A 134 11.44 -0.35 -3.47
CA LEU A 134 12.22 0.85 -3.77
C LEU A 134 13.06 0.64 -5.04
N ALA A 135 13.56 -0.56 -5.26
CA ALA A 135 14.33 -1.01 -6.42
C ALA A 135 15.41 0.01 -6.86
N PRO A 136 16.39 0.34 -6.00
CA PRO A 136 17.44 1.28 -6.38
C PRO A 136 18.31 0.72 -7.51
N THR A 137 19.02 1.60 -8.22
CA THR A 137 20.07 1.22 -9.19
C THR A 137 21.20 0.47 -8.48
N LEU A 138 21.51 0.89 -7.25
CA LEU A 138 22.59 0.34 -6.45
C LEU A 138 22.24 0.38 -4.96
N ILE A 139 22.53 -0.71 -4.26
CA ILE A 139 22.57 -0.74 -2.79
C ILE A 139 24.01 -0.66 -2.34
N LEU A 140 24.33 0.25 -1.41
CA LEU A 140 25.62 0.37 -0.77
C LEU A 140 25.49 0.04 0.72
N GLU A 141 25.97 -1.11 1.13
CA GLU A 141 26.08 -1.48 2.54
C GLU A 141 27.40 -0.96 3.11
N LEU A 142 27.34 -0.18 4.17
CA LEU A 142 28.53 0.29 4.90
C LEU A 142 28.74 -0.51 6.17
N ARG A 143 29.99 -0.94 6.37
CA ARG A 143 30.49 -1.57 7.60
C ARG A 143 31.77 -0.90 8.08
N SER A 144 31.88 -0.71 9.37
CA SER A 144 33.12 -0.28 10.01
C SER A 144 34.12 -1.43 10.06
N GLY A 145 35.41 -1.14 9.85
CA GLY A 145 36.48 -2.11 9.91
C GLY A 145 37.86 -1.46 9.88
N GLU A 146 38.91 -2.26 10.17
CA GLU A 146 40.29 -1.77 10.26
C GLU A 146 40.94 -1.51 8.90
N ALA A 147 40.42 -2.14 7.83
CA ALA A 147 40.97 -2.05 6.48
C ALA A 147 39.86 -1.86 5.44
N VAL A 148 40.19 -1.17 4.35
CA VAL A 148 39.27 -0.98 3.22
C VAL A 148 39.11 -2.30 2.47
N SER A 149 37.86 -2.74 2.31
CA SER A 149 37.51 -3.83 1.42
C SER A 149 36.18 -3.58 0.73
N TRP A 150 36.10 -4.06 -0.52
CA TRP A 150 34.90 -4.02 -1.32
C TRP A 150 34.43 -5.44 -1.65
N GLN A 151 33.14 -5.71 -1.47
CA GLN A 151 32.49 -6.95 -1.88
C GLN A 151 31.26 -6.60 -2.72
N SER A 152 30.80 -7.54 -3.54
CA SER A 152 29.56 -7.35 -4.33
C SER A 152 28.69 -8.59 -4.30
N ASN A 153 27.38 -8.39 -4.54
CA ASN A 153 26.54 -9.49 -5.00
C ASN A 153 26.79 -9.74 -6.50
N GLU A 154 26.13 -10.76 -7.05
CA GLU A 154 26.34 -11.14 -8.46
C GLU A 154 25.96 -10.00 -9.41
N ALA A 155 24.81 -9.37 -9.19
CA ALA A 155 24.32 -8.27 -10.00
C ALA A 155 25.22 -7.02 -9.95
N GLY A 156 25.95 -6.80 -8.86
CA GLY A 156 26.88 -5.69 -8.66
C GLY A 156 28.31 -5.94 -9.15
N SER A 157 28.63 -7.13 -9.69
CA SER A 157 29.98 -7.53 -10.06
C SER A 157 30.67 -6.63 -11.10
N ASN A 158 29.91 -6.12 -12.06
CA ASN A 158 30.42 -5.19 -13.09
C ASN A 158 30.87 -3.87 -12.45
N LEU A 159 30.09 -3.35 -11.50
CA LEU A 159 30.41 -2.11 -10.79
C LEU A 159 31.64 -2.29 -9.89
N ALA A 160 31.74 -3.42 -9.16
CA ALA A 160 32.92 -3.76 -8.38
C ALA A 160 34.18 -3.87 -9.24
N SER A 161 34.08 -4.46 -10.42
CA SER A 161 35.18 -4.57 -11.38
C SER A 161 35.63 -3.20 -11.91
N ALA A 162 34.67 -2.30 -12.19
CA ALA A 162 34.95 -0.94 -12.66
C ALA A 162 35.65 -0.07 -11.59
N LEU A 163 35.41 -0.34 -10.30
CA LEU A 163 36.13 0.30 -9.20
C LEU A 163 37.57 -0.22 -9.05
N ALA A 164 38.00 -1.21 -9.86
CA ALA A 164 39.29 -1.90 -9.75
C ALA A 164 39.57 -2.45 -8.32
N ARG A 165 38.54 -2.83 -7.59
CA ARG A 165 38.53 -3.30 -6.21
C ARG A 165 37.78 -4.63 -6.12
N SER A 166 38.33 -5.70 -6.68
CA SER A 166 37.73 -7.02 -6.53
C SER A 166 38.03 -7.59 -5.13
N GLY A 167 37.10 -7.31 -4.19
CA GLY A 167 37.20 -7.81 -2.80
C GLY A 167 36.50 -9.15 -2.56
N GLY A 168 35.90 -9.72 -3.60
CA GLY A 168 35.16 -10.98 -3.47
C GLY A 168 33.63 -10.78 -3.45
N ARG A 169 32.94 -11.88 -3.22
CA ARG A 169 31.46 -11.93 -3.14
C ARG A 169 31.01 -11.72 -1.69
N VAL A 170 29.84 -11.12 -1.51
CA VAL A 170 29.19 -11.06 -0.19
C VAL A 170 28.82 -12.48 0.27
N GLU A 171 28.60 -12.65 1.57
CA GLU A 171 28.24 -13.94 2.16
C GLU A 171 26.86 -14.39 1.61
N ASN A 172 26.73 -15.71 1.43
CA ASN A 172 25.45 -16.33 1.11
C ASN A 172 24.40 -15.99 2.17
N GLU A 173 23.14 -15.90 1.74
CA GLU A 173 22.02 -15.55 2.61
C GLU A 173 22.15 -14.17 3.29
N SER A 174 23.11 -13.32 2.88
CA SER A 174 23.10 -11.93 3.29
C SER A 174 21.98 -11.15 2.59
N LEU A 175 21.60 -9.97 3.13
CA LEU A 175 20.58 -9.12 2.50
C LEU A 175 20.97 -8.77 1.06
N LEU A 176 22.23 -8.39 0.82
CA LEU A 176 22.73 -8.09 -0.53
C LEU A 176 22.70 -9.29 -1.46
N ASP A 177 23.09 -10.48 -0.98
CA ASP A 177 23.07 -11.71 -1.78
C ASP A 177 21.64 -12.04 -2.24
N SER A 178 20.69 -12.00 -1.32
CA SER A 178 19.28 -12.22 -1.60
C SER A 178 18.71 -11.21 -2.61
N LEU A 179 19.02 -9.92 -2.43
CA LEU A 179 18.57 -8.87 -3.35
C LEU A 179 19.21 -8.98 -4.75
N GLY A 180 20.40 -9.58 -4.83
CA GLY A 180 21.08 -9.91 -6.08
C GLY A 180 20.48 -11.07 -6.87
N SER A 181 19.57 -11.84 -6.26
CA SER A 181 18.95 -13.02 -6.87
C SER A 181 17.53 -12.76 -7.41
N GLY A 182 16.96 -11.58 -7.13
CA GLY A 182 15.57 -11.25 -7.44
C GLY A 182 14.58 -11.66 -6.34
N SER A 183 13.29 -11.51 -6.60
CA SER A 183 12.21 -11.74 -5.63
C SER A 183 11.16 -12.72 -6.13
N PRO A 184 10.32 -13.27 -5.23
CA PRO A 184 9.33 -14.30 -5.58
C PRO A 184 8.22 -13.85 -6.53
N ASP A 185 7.96 -12.53 -6.62
CA ASP A 185 6.94 -11.97 -7.51
C ASP A 185 7.49 -11.58 -8.90
N GLY A 186 8.68 -12.08 -9.25
CA GLY A 186 9.31 -11.82 -10.53
C GLY A 186 10.01 -10.46 -10.64
N LEU A 187 10.17 -9.68 -9.55
CA LEU A 187 11.07 -8.54 -9.55
C LEU A 187 12.51 -9.03 -9.75
N GLY A 188 13.21 -8.39 -10.66
CA GLY A 188 14.59 -8.74 -11.00
C GLY A 188 15.59 -8.44 -9.87
N PRO A 189 16.86 -8.80 -10.08
CA PRO A 189 17.93 -8.52 -9.12
C PRO A 189 18.23 -7.02 -8.98
N ILE A 190 18.80 -6.65 -7.82
CA ILE A 190 19.28 -5.30 -7.52
C ILE A 190 20.79 -5.37 -7.28
N PRO A 191 21.62 -4.59 -8.03
CA PRO A 191 23.05 -4.50 -7.80
C PRO A 191 23.38 -4.03 -6.39
N GLY A 192 24.31 -4.71 -5.71
CA GLY A 192 24.72 -4.41 -4.35
C GLY A 192 26.23 -4.45 -4.17
N LEU A 193 26.74 -3.43 -3.46
CA LEU A 193 28.13 -3.35 -3.01
C LEU A 193 28.17 -3.26 -1.49
N ARG A 194 29.19 -3.87 -0.87
CA ARG A 194 29.55 -3.64 0.52
C ARG A 194 30.91 -3.00 0.59
N LEU A 195 30.98 -1.87 1.28
CA LEU A 195 32.22 -1.20 1.66
C LEU A 195 32.46 -1.42 3.15
N THR A 196 33.52 -2.14 3.51
CA THR A 196 34.10 -2.12 4.86
C THR A 196 35.24 -1.10 4.87
N SER A 197 35.22 -0.16 5.81
CA SER A 197 36.21 0.93 5.83
C SER A 197 36.44 1.46 7.24
N PRO A 198 37.70 1.82 7.58
CA PRO A 198 37.93 2.71 8.71
C PRO A 198 37.42 4.11 8.39
N PRO A 199 37.00 4.91 9.42
CA PRO A 199 36.38 6.20 9.22
C PRO A 199 37.20 7.20 8.39
N GLU A 200 38.52 7.17 8.52
CA GLU A 200 39.44 8.09 7.81
C GLU A 200 39.53 7.85 6.31
N SER A 201 39.18 6.64 5.83
CA SER A 201 39.23 6.28 4.40
C SER A 201 37.88 6.40 3.70
N LEU A 202 36.79 6.60 4.45
CA LEU A 202 35.43 6.55 3.94
C LEU A 202 35.19 7.56 2.81
N ASP A 203 35.55 8.82 3.03
CA ASP A 203 35.26 9.90 2.09
C ASP A 203 35.99 9.71 0.75
N ASP A 204 37.22 9.19 0.79
CA ASP A 204 38.01 8.86 -0.42
C ASP A 204 37.37 7.71 -1.20
N GLU A 205 36.93 6.65 -0.51
CA GLU A 205 36.32 5.47 -1.18
C GLU A 205 34.96 5.81 -1.75
N LEU A 206 34.12 6.56 -1.02
CA LEU A 206 32.84 7.06 -1.54
C LEU A 206 33.04 8.02 -2.72
N GLY A 207 34.02 8.91 -2.64
CA GLY A 207 34.40 9.83 -3.74
C GLY A 207 34.73 9.09 -5.03
N LYS A 208 35.44 7.95 -4.95
CA LYS A 208 35.73 7.09 -6.11
C LYS A 208 34.46 6.48 -6.69
N LEU A 209 33.54 5.98 -5.87
CA LEU A 209 32.27 5.42 -6.30
C LEU A 209 31.39 6.49 -7.00
N TRP A 210 31.22 7.64 -6.36
CA TRP A 210 30.40 8.72 -6.92
C TRP A 210 30.98 9.27 -8.22
N LYS A 211 32.30 9.42 -8.30
CA LYS A 211 33.00 9.80 -9.53
C LYS A 211 32.74 8.77 -10.65
N LEU A 212 32.92 7.49 -10.37
CA LEU A 212 32.68 6.43 -11.33
C LEU A 212 31.25 6.45 -11.87
N LEU A 213 30.24 6.56 -10.99
CA LEU A 213 28.84 6.66 -11.39
C LEU A 213 28.55 7.93 -12.19
N SER A 214 29.23 9.05 -11.91
CA SER A 214 29.04 10.29 -12.66
C SER A 214 29.66 10.25 -14.07
N GLU A 215 30.81 9.57 -14.20
CA GLU A 215 31.56 9.50 -15.47
C GLU A 215 31.06 8.41 -16.44
N GLN A 216 30.40 7.35 -15.92
CA GLN A 216 29.97 6.19 -16.70
C GLN A 216 28.43 6.03 -16.72
N PRO A 217 27.75 6.58 -17.75
CA PRO A 217 26.28 6.50 -17.86
C PRO A 217 25.73 5.07 -17.82
N GLY A 218 26.40 4.08 -18.40
CA GLY A 218 25.97 2.69 -18.38
C GLY A 218 25.91 2.03 -16.98
N LEU A 219 26.55 2.62 -15.97
CA LEU A 219 26.46 2.17 -14.59
C LEU A 219 25.27 2.83 -13.81
N ARG A 220 24.55 3.73 -14.45
CA ARG A 220 23.37 4.40 -13.91
C ARG A 220 22.05 3.84 -14.43
N GLU A 221 22.11 2.81 -15.25
CA GLU A 221 20.91 2.15 -15.76
C GLU A 221 20.06 1.62 -14.62
N ALA A 222 18.74 1.66 -14.80
CA ALA A 222 17.79 1.14 -13.84
C ALA A 222 18.07 -0.34 -13.56
N SER A 223 18.03 -0.73 -12.28
CA SER A 223 18.14 -2.14 -11.91
C SER A 223 17.06 -2.98 -12.60
N PRO A 224 17.29 -4.29 -12.85
CA PRO A 224 16.25 -5.17 -13.37
C PRO A 224 14.95 -5.12 -12.55
N ALA A 225 15.04 -5.02 -11.22
CA ALA A 225 13.87 -4.83 -10.37
C ALA A 225 13.11 -3.53 -10.70
N ARG A 226 13.82 -2.42 -10.88
CA ARG A 226 13.22 -1.13 -11.28
C ARG A 226 12.53 -1.22 -12.64
N GLN A 227 13.17 -1.87 -13.61
CA GLN A 227 12.59 -2.04 -14.95
C GLN A 227 11.25 -2.78 -14.90
N VAL A 228 11.14 -3.83 -14.08
CA VAL A 228 9.86 -4.54 -13.87
C VAL A 228 8.81 -3.64 -13.23
N LEU A 229 9.17 -2.87 -12.18
CA LEU A 229 8.22 -1.95 -11.53
C LEU A 229 7.76 -0.83 -12.48
N GLU A 230 8.64 -0.32 -13.33
CA GLU A 230 8.30 0.69 -14.34
C GLU A 230 7.40 0.10 -15.42
N ALA A 231 7.67 -1.12 -15.90
CA ALA A 231 6.80 -1.81 -16.83
C ALA A 231 5.40 -2.04 -16.24
N ARG A 232 5.31 -2.48 -14.98
CA ARG A 232 4.01 -2.61 -14.27
C ARG A 232 3.27 -1.28 -14.15
N SER A 233 3.99 -0.19 -13.87
CA SER A 233 3.42 1.16 -13.77
C SER A 233 2.98 1.73 -15.11
N ALA A 234 3.57 1.30 -16.22
CA ALA A 234 3.25 1.75 -17.56
C ALA A 234 1.99 1.08 -18.15
N ARG A 235 1.48 0.00 -17.53
CA ARG A 235 0.23 -0.65 -17.94
C ARG A 235 -0.93 0.32 -17.81
N SER A 236 -1.82 0.32 -18.79
CA SER A 236 -3.06 1.09 -18.72
C SER A 236 -3.98 0.56 -17.60
N HIS A 237 -4.89 1.40 -17.13
CA HIS A 237 -5.87 1.02 -16.10
C HIS A 237 -6.71 -0.19 -16.54
N LEU A 238 -7.08 -0.28 -17.83
CA LEU A 238 -7.83 -1.41 -18.35
C LEU A 238 -6.99 -2.69 -18.42
N GLU A 239 -5.70 -2.62 -18.78
CA GLU A 239 -4.81 -3.79 -18.74
C GLU A 239 -4.74 -4.37 -17.33
N VAL A 240 -4.51 -3.54 -16.30
CA VAL A 240 -4.52 -3.99 -14.91
C VAL A 240 -5.88 -4.55 -14.52
N ALA A 241 -6.98 -3.90 -14.93
CA ALA A 241 -8.34 -4.38 -14.68
C ALA A 241 -8.59 -5.75 -15.33
N HIS A 242 -8.12 -5.98 -16.56
CA HIS A 242 -8.24 -7.28 -17.24
C HIS A 242 -7.44 -8.37 -16.53
N ILE A 243 -6.20 -8.09 -16.11
CA ILE A 243 -5.39 -9.03 -15.32
C ILE A 243 -6.15 -9.44 -14.05
N LEU A 244 -6.62 -8.47 -13.26
CA LEU A 244 -7.34 -8.74 -12.03
C LEU A 244 -8.68 -9.46 -12.27
N ALA A 245 -9.44 -9.06 -13.28
CA ALA A 245 -10.72 -9.70 -13.63
C ALA A 245 -10.56 -11.12 -14.17
N SER A 246 -9.37 -11.53 -14.63
CA SER A 246 -9.10 -12.92 -15.03
C SER A 246 -8.92 -13.86 -13.83
N VAL A 247 -8.68 -13.31 -12.64
CA VAL A 247 -8.38 -14.06 -11.40
C VAL A 247 -9.49 -13.96 -10.36
N TYR A 248 -10.08 -12.76 -10.17
CA TYR A 248 -11.02 -12.48 -9.09
C TYR A 248 -12.47 -12.46 -9.55
N GLY A 249 -13.39 -12.85 -8.64
CA GLY A 249 -14.83 -12.85 -8.91
C GLY A 249 -15.35 -14.14 -9.56
N TYR A 250 -14.71 -15.27 -9.29
CA TYR A 250 -15.11 -16.61 -9.75
C TYR A 250 -15.65 -17.50 -8.63
N GLN A 251 -15.76 -16.97 -7.42
CA GLN A 251 -16.24 -17.68 -6.24
C GLN A 251 -17.27 -16.83 -5.51
N LEU A 252 -18.20 -17.46 -4.80
CA LEU A 252 -19.18 -16.81 -3.93
C LEU A 252 -19.47 -17.66 -2.67
N ASP A 253 -18.57 -18.52 -2.25
CA ASP A 253 -18.69 -19.32 -1.04
C ASP A 253 -17.47 -19.09 -0.12
N PRO A 254 -17.70 -18.54 1.08
CA PRO A 254 -18.99 -18.02 1.60
C PRO A 254 -19.43 -16.71 0.93
N VAL A 255 -20.72 -16.43 0.89
CA VAL A 255 -21.24 -15.15 0.40
C VAL A 255 -20.69 -14.01 1.27
N ASN A 256 -19.81 -13.22 0.69
CA ASN A 256 -19.09 -12.14 1.36
C ASN A 256 -18.72 -11.03 0.37
N TYR A 257 -18.56 -9.81 0.88
CA TYR A 257 -18.19 -8.64 0.04
C TYR A 257 -16.89 -8.87 -0.74
N THR A 258 -15.94 -9.64 -0.22
CA THR A 258 -14.65 -9.89 -0.86
C THR A 258 -14.82 -10.53 -2.24
N GLN A 259 -15.70 -11.54 -2.35
CA GLN A 259 -16.06 -12.15 -3.63
C GLN A 259 -17.04 -11.26 -4.42
N GLY A 260 -18.01 -10.68 -3.73
CA GLY A 260 -19.02 -9.81 -4.35
C GLY A 260 -18.45 -8.64 -5.12
N VAL A 261 -17.38 -8.00 -4.59
CA VAL A 261 -16.67 -6.89 -5.26
C VAL A 261 -15.97 -7.39 -6.54
N GLY A 262 -15.34 -8.56 -6.52
CA GLY A 262 -14.72 -9.17 -7.70
C GLY A 262 -15.75 -9.45 -8.81
N ILE A 263 -16.91 -10.05 -8.45
CA ILE A 263 -18.01 -10.32 -9.40
C ILE A 263 -18.53 -9.02 -10.02
N SER A 264 -18.81 -8.01 -9.18
CA SER A 264 -19.24 -6.67 -9.64
C SER A 264 -18.18 -6.04 -10.54
N GLY A 265 -16.89 -6.16 -10.19
CA GLY A 265 -15.78 -5.65 -10.99
C GLY A 265 -15.72 -6.23 -12.40
N ARG A 266 -15.93 -7.54 -12.56
CA ARG A 266 -15.99 -8.21 -13.89
C ARG A 266 -17.13 -7.67 -14.75
N LEU A 267 -18.32 -7.49 -14.18
CA LEU A 267 -19.47 -6.91 -14.89
C LEU A 267 -19.19 -5.46 -15.30
N GLN A 268 -18.64 -4.65 -14.39
CA GLN A 268 -18.30 -3.27 -14.67
C GLN A 268 -17.19 -3.12 -15.72
N LEU A 269 -16.18 -4.02 -15.73
CA LEU A 269 -15.12 -4.03 -16.74
C LEU A 269 -15.71 -4.28 -18.13
N TYR A 270 -16.58 -5.29 -18.28
CA TYR A 270 -17.25 -5.56 -19.55
C TYR A 270 -18.10 -4.38 -20.00
N GLU A 271 -18.86 -3.76 -19.08
CA GLU A 271 -19.69 -2.59 -19.40
C GLU A 271 -18.86 -1.41 -19.93
N LEU A 272 -17.65 -1.20 -19.39
CA LEU A 272 -16.76 -0.10 -19.79
C LEU A 272 -16.01 -0.40 -21.10
N SER A 273 -15.44 -1.60 -21.23
CA SER A 273 -14.55 -1.93 -22.34
C SER A 273 -15.29 -2.46 -23.56
N LYS A 274 -16.42 -3.15 -23.34
CA LYS A 274 -17.16 -3.93 -24.36
C LYS A 274 -16.26 -4.90 -25.14
N THR A 275 -15.16 -5.34 -24.52
CA THR A 275 -14.19 -6.25 -25.13
C THR A 275 -14.34 -7.66 -24.60
N GLY A 276 -14.17 -8.68 -25.46
CA GLY A 276 -14.30 -10.08 -25.12
C GLY A 276 -15.76 -10.55 -24.97
N GLU A 277 -15.92 -11.71 -24.33
CA GLU A 277 -17.24 -12.27 -24.03
C GLU A 277 -17.82 -11.67 -22.75
N SER A 278 -19.15 -11.50 -22.73
CA SER A 278 -19.83 -11.02 -21.53
C SER A 278 -19.68 -12.03 -20.39
N PRO A 279 -19.24 -11.63 -19.20
CA PRO A 279 -19.12 -12.53 -18.07
C PRO A 279 -20.49 -12.89 -17.46
N ALA A 280 -21.58 -12.29 -17.92
CA ALA A 280 -22.91 -12.40 -17.31
C ALA A 280 -23.41 -13.84 -17.23
N SER A 281 -23.25 -14.66 -18.29
CA SER A 281 -23.70 -16.06 -18.28
C SER A 281 -22.98 -16.88 -17.20
N GLY A 282 -21.66 -16.82 -17.14
CA GLY A 282 -20.89 -17.55 -16.11
C GLY A 282 -21.15 -17.03 -14.69
N ILE A 283 -21.47 -15.73 -14.53
CA ILE A 283 -21.87 -15.17 -13.24
C ILE A 283 -23.27 -15.64 -12.86
N VAL A 284 -24.22 -15.73 -13.81
CA VAL A 284 -25.55 -16.33 -13.57
C VAL A 284 -25.39 -17.76 -13.04
N ASP A 285 -24.59 -18.59 -13.70
CA ASP A 285 -24.37 -19.98 -13.27
C ASP A 285 -23.76 -20.03 -11.84
N LEU A 286 -22.86 -19.11 -11.52
CA LEU A 286 -22.24 -19.01 -10.20
C LEU A 286 -23.23 -18.62 -9.09
N VAL A 287 -24.16 -17.69 -9.36
CA VAL A 287 -25.05 -17.13 -8.33
C VAL A 287 -26.42 -17.83 -8.25
N GLU A 288 -26.85 -18.53 -9.29
CA GLU A 288 -28.19 -19.17 -9.37
C GLU A 288 -28.49 -20.12 -8.20
N PRO A 289 -27.54 -20.93 -7.67
CA PRO A 289 -27.81 -21.75 -6.49
C PRO A 289 -28.32 -20.96 -5.28
N TYR A 290 -27.81 -19.77 -5.10
CA TYR A 290 -28.21 -18.86 -4.01
C TYR A 290 -29.49 -18.10 -4.34
N VAL A 291 -29.66 -17.68 -5.59
CA VAL A 291 -30.82 -16.91 -6.07
C VAL A 291 -32.07 -17.78 -6.08
N SER A 292 -31.96 -19.04 -6.52
CA SER A 292 -33.08 -20.02 -6.51
C SER A 292 -33.38 -20.55 -5.11
N GLY A 293 -32.48 -20.34 -4.13
CA GLY A 293 -32.63 -20.91 -2.80
C GLY A 293 -32.26 -22.40 -2.67
N SER A 294 -31.65 -22.99 -3.70
CA SER A 294 -31.15 -24.37 -3.65
C SER A 294 -29.95 -24.51 -2.71
N THR A 295 -29.19 -23.41 -2.54
CA THR A 295 -28.14 -23.27 -1.53
C THR A 295 -28.51 -22.10 -0.60
N PRO A 296 -28.44 -22.26 0.74
CA PRO A 296 -28.65 -21.15 1.65
C PRO A 296 -27.68 -20.00 1.37
N MET A 297 -28.20 -18.79 1.15
CA MET A 297 -27.39 -17.62 0.83
C MET A 297 -26.47 -17.21 1.98
N PHE A 298 -26.92 -17.38 3.21
CA PHE A 298 -26.20 -17.00 4.42
C PHE A 298 -26.19 -18.13 5.44
N GLY A 299 -25.10 -18.18 6.23
CA GLY A 299 -25.03 -19.05 7.41
C GLY A 299 -25.85 -18.54 8.60
N GLU A 300 -25.62 -19.11 9.79
CA GLU A 300 -26.35 -18.74 11.01
C GLU A 300 -26.09 -17.29 11.45
N ARG A 301 -24.88 -16.78 11.23
CA ARG A 301 -24.50 -15.39 11.57
C ARG A 301 -24.41 -14.58 10.29
N VAL A 302 -25.19 -13.51 10.23
CA VAL A 302 -25.26 -12.62 9.07
C VAL A 302 -24.89 -11.21 9.50
N GLY A 303 -23.75 -10.72 9.06
CA GLY A 303 -23.30 -9.35 9.26
C GLY A 303 -23.28 -8.53 7.97
N GLY A 304 -22.96 -7.26 8.06
CA GLY A 304 -22.84 -6.36 6.91
C GLY A 304 -21.98 -6.92 5.78
N ALA A 305 -20.87 -7.60 6.11
CA ALA A 305 -19.97 -8.21 5.13
C ALA A 305 -20.65 -9.27 4.25
N ASN A 306 -21.55 -10.08 4.82
CA ASN A 306 -22.31 -11.09 4.06
C ASN A 306 -23.35 -10.39 3.17
N LEU A 307 -24.05 -9.40 3.71
CA LEU A 307 -25.06 -8.67 2.94
C LEU A 307 -24.44 -7.97 1.72
N ALA A 308 -23.27 -7.34 1.91
CA ALA A 308 -22.51 -6.71 0.82
C ALA A 308 -21.90 -7.70 -0.18
N GLY A 309 -21.95 -9.00 0.09
CA GLY A 309 -21.62 -10.06 -0.87
C GLY A 309 -22.53 -10.05 -2.12
N LEU A 310 -23.68 -9.38 -2.04
CA LEU A 310 -24.65 -9.25 -3.15
C LEU A 310 -24.50 -7.96 -3.95
N ILE A 311 -23.44 -7.19 -3.73
CA ILE A 311 -23.20 -5.88 -4.36
C ILE A 311 -23.31 -5.89 -5.89
N TRP A 312 -23.07 -7.03 -6.53
CA TRP A 312 -23.15 -7.29 -7.98
C TRP A 312 -24.58 -7.33 -8.54
N GLY A 313 -25.60 -7.43 -7.67
CA GLY A 313 -26.98 -7.69 -8.13
C GLY A 313 -27.53 -6.63 -9.08
N ARG A 314 -27.17 -5.35 -8.90
CA ARG A 314 -27.59 -4.27 -9.80
C ARG A 314 -26.94 -4.39 -11.17
N GLU A 315 -25.65 -4.64 -11.23
CA GLU A 315 -24.89 -4.80 -12.47
C GLU A 315 -25.35 -6.05 -13.24
N LEU A 316 -25.61 -7.14 -12.54
CA LEU A 316 -26.09 -8.38 -13.18
C LEU A 316 -27.53 -8.22 -13.70
N SER A 317 -28.42 -7.56 -12.94
CA SER A 317 -29.76 -7.23 -13.41
C SER A 317 -29.74 -6.37 -14.68
N ALA A 318 -28.85 -5.38 -14.72
CA ALA A 318 -28.68 -4.54 -15.92
C ALA A 318 -28.13 -5.31 -17.11
N ALA A 319 -27.21 -6.27 -16.89
CA ALA A 319 -26.59 -7.07 -17.94
C ALA A 319 -27.52 -8.15 -18.53
N THR A 320 -28.44 -8.69 -17.72
CA THR A 320 -29.31 -9.81 -18.09
C THR A 320 -30.76 -9.41 -18.36
N GLY A 321 -31.22 -8.28 -17.82
CA GLY A 321 -32.63 -7.88 -17.81
C GLY A 321 -33.47 -8.63 -16.75
N ASP A 322 -32.86 -9.49 -15.89
CA ASP A 322 -33.57 -10.26 -14.86
C ASP A 322 -33.68 -9.42 -13.57
N PRO A 323 -34.91 -9.05 -13.14
CA PRO A 323 -35.10 -8.21 -11.95
C PRO A 323 -34.78 -8.95 -10.64
N ARG A 324 -34.75 -10.29 -10.60
CA ARG A 324 -34.47 -11.07 -9.38
C ARG A 324 -33.19 -10.61 -8.69
N TYR A 325 -32.16 -10.23 -9.46
CA TYR A 325 -30.89 -9.77 -8.92
C TYR A 325 -30.98 -8.40 -8.23
N SER A 326 -31.75 -7.47 -8.81
CA SER A 326 -32.05 -6.18 -8.16
C SER A 326 -32.95 -6.34 -6.93
N ASP A 327 -33.92 -7.28 -6.99
CA ASP A 327 -34.82 -7.57 -5.87
C ASP A 327 -34.05 -8.13 -4.66
N LEU A 328 -32.98 -8.88 -4.88
CA LEU A 328 -32.07 -9.33 -3.81
C LEU A 328 -31.41 -8.15 -3.08
N ILE A 329 -30.96 -7.12 -3.80
CA ILE A 329 -30.41 -5.91 -3.19
C ILE A 329 -31.44 -5.27 -2.25
N VAL A 330 -32.68 -5.13 -2.71
CA VAL A 330 -33.76 -4.54 -1.92
C VAL A 330 -34.09 -5.43 -0.70
N ALA A 331 -34.19 -6.75 -0.91
CA ALA A 331 -34.46 -7.70 0.18
C ALA A 331 -33.38 -7.66 1.27
N VAL A 332 -32.11 -7.55 0.88
CA VAL A 332 -30.98 -7.43 1.81
C VAL A 332 -30.96 -6.07 2.50
N ALA A 333 -31.21 -4.97 1.77
CA ALA A 333 -31.29 -3.63 2.35
C ALA A 333 -32.42 -3.51 3.39
N ASN A 334 -33.53 -4.25 3.21
CA ASN A 334 -34.62 -4.32 4.18
C ASN A 334 -34.25 -5.00 5.50
N ARG A 335 -33.11 -5.68 5.60
CA ARG A 335 -32.59 -6.23 6.86
C ARG A 335 -31.98 -5.15 7.76
N TYR A 336 -31.60 -4.01 7.20
CA TYR A 336 -31.15 -2.89 8.00
C TYR A 336 -32.37 -2.20 8.67
N GLN A 337 -32.34 -2.15 9.99
CA GLN A 337 -33.41 -1.57 10.80
C GLN A 337 -32.88 -0.36 11.55
N PRO A 338 -33.74 0.60 11.91
CA PRO A 338 -33.33 1.72 12.77
C PRO A 338 -32.67 1.20 14.06
N GLY A 339 -31.52 1.80 14.41
CA GLY A 339 -30.86 1.51 15.69
C GLY A 339 -31.68 2.05 16.86
N VAL A 340 -31.60 1.37 18.00
CA VAL A 340 -32.24 1.81 19.25
C VAL A 340 -31.49 3.02 19.79
N ASP A 341 -32.21 4.08 20.19
CA ASP A 341 -31.66 5.30 20.79
C ASP A 341 -30.48 5.94 20.02
N GLY A 342 -30.56 5.94 18.69
CA GLY A 342 -29.49 6.48 17.82
C GLY A 342 -28.28 5.56 17.69
N GLY A 343 -28.41 4.28 18.07
CA GLY A 343 -27.42 3.24 17.87
C GLY A 343 -27.21 2.88 16.39
N ALA A 344 -26.19 2.06 16.10
CA ALA A 344 -25.96 1.57 14.75
C ALA A 344 -27.16 0.72 14.26
N PRO A 345 -27.55 0.85 12.98
CA PRO A 345 -28.68 0.09 12.42
C PRO A 345 -28.28 -1.39 12.28
N PRO A 346 -28.92 -2.34 13.02
CA PRO A 346 -28.67 -3.74 12.77
C PRO A 346 -28.88 -4.11 11.29
N PRO A 347 -28.06 -4.96 10.67
CA PRO A 347 -27.01 -5.79 11.28
C PRO A 347 -25.60 -5.16 11.36
N CYS A 348 -25.47 -3.84 11.29
CA CYS A 348 -24.19 -3.18 11.58
C CYS A 348 -23.75 -3.46 13.02
N ASP A 349 -22.46 -3.46 13.25
CA ASP A 349 -21.89 -3.62 14.58
C ASP A 349 -22.31 -2.45 15.49
N PRO A 350 -22.79 -2.72 16.72
CA PRO A 350 -23.25 -1.67 17.64
C PRO A 350 -22.14 -0.67 18.01
N ASP A 351 -20.88 -1.05 17.87
CA ASP A 351 -19.73 -0.20 18.15
C ASP A 351 -19.33 0.73 16.99
N PHE A 352 -20.14 0.79 15.92
CA PHE A 352 -19.91 1.63 14.73
C PHE A 352 -18.58 1.33 14.05
N ARG A 353 -18.40 0.09 13.59
CA ARG A 353 -17.21 -0.29 12.84
C ARG A 353 -17.12 0.42 11.49
N THR A 354 -15.92 0.82 11.13
CA THR A 354 -15.65 1.47 9.84
C THR A 354 -15.98 0.59 8.65
N GLU A 355 -15.87 -0.74 8.76
CA GLU A 355 -16.24 -1.68 7.69
C GLU A 355 -17.72 -1.54 7.31
N ASP A 356 -18.59 -1.35 8.30
CA ASP A 356 -20.02 -1.21 8.07
C ASP A 356 -20.37 0.08 7.30
N MET A 357 -19.52 1.11 7.34
CA MET A 357 -19.72 2.31 6.52
C MET A 357 -19.74 1.96 5.02
N PHE A 358 -18.83 1.09 4.57
CA PHE A 358 -18.83 0.60 3.20
C PHE A 358 -19.97 -0.39 2.95
N MET A 359 -20.16 -1.37 3.83
CA MET A 359 -21.15 -2.44 3.65
C MET A 359 -22.58 -1.86 3.56
N ALA A 360 -22.94 -1.02 4.53
CA ALA A 360 -24.25 -0.33 4.52
C ALA A 360 -24.35 0.67 3.36
N GLY A 361 -23.30 1.46 3.11
CA GLY A 361 -23.26 2.43 2.00
C GLY A 361 -23.52 1.79 0.64
N ALA A 362 -22.85 0.67 0.39
CA ALA A 362 -23.00 -0.08 -0.84
C ALA A 362 -24.40 -0.66 -1.03
N MET A 363 -25.02 -1.21 0.03
CA MET A 363 -26.32 -1.88 -0.07
C MET A 363 -27.49 -0.89 -0.02
N LEU A 364 -27.52 0.00 0.99
CA LEU A 364 -28.59 0.98 1.14
C LEU A 364 -28.60 2.00 0.00
N GLY A 365 -27.42 2.46 -0.45
CA GLY A 365 -27.31 3.33 -1.61
C GLY A 365 -27.89 2.71 -2.89
N ARG A 366 -27.53 1.43 -3.17
CA ARG A 366 -28.08 0.71 -4.32
C ARG A 366 -29.59 0.48 -4.22
N ALA A 367 -30.09 0.13 -3.03
CA ALA A 367 -31.53 -0.02 -2.81
C ALA A 367 -32.29 1.28 -3.08
N PHE A 368 -31.79 2.42 -2.61
CA PHE A 368 -32.34 3.72 -2.98
C PHE A 368 -32.31 3.96 -4.49
N GLY A 369 -31.18 3.64 -5.15
CA GLY A 369 -31.05 3.78 -6.61
C GLY A 369 -32.00 2.89 -7.42
N ILE A 370 -32.50 1.79 -6.85
CA ILE A 370 -33.47 0.87 -7.46
C ILE A 370 -34.90 1.33 -7.19
N THR A 371 -35.22 1.70 -5.94
CA THR A 371 -36.60 1.93 -5.47
C THR A 371 -37.01 3.40 -5.39
N GLY A 372 -36.05 4.31 -5.21
CA GLY A 372 -36.31 5.71 -4.88
C GLY A 372 -36.77 5.96 -3.43
N GLU A 373 -36.81 4.93 -2.57
CA GLU A 373 -37.29 5.05 -1.18
C GLU A 373 -36.26 5.71 -0.27
N THR A 374 -36.54 6.90 0.23
CA THR A 374 -35.64 7.72 1.05
C THR A 374 -35.25 7.08 2.38
N ARG A 375 -36.05 6.16 2.93
CA ARG A 375 -35.76 5.46 4.18
C ARG A 375 -34.37 4.79 4.21
N TYR A 376 -33.88 4.34 3.05
CA TYR A 376 -32.55 3.76 2.95
C TYR A 376 -31.46 4.81 3.17
N LEU A 377 -31.65 6.01 2.63
CA LEU A 377 -30.75 7.12 2.84
C LEU A 377 -30.83 7.68 4.26
N ASP A 378 -32.03 7.71 4.87
CA ASP A 378 -32.20 8.15 6.26
C ASP A 378 -31.40 7.24 7.21
N LEU A 379 -31.50 5.92 7.04
CA LEU A 379 -30.71 4.94 7.81
C LEU A 379 -29.20 5.13 7.59
N LEU A 380 -28.77 5.32 6.34
CA LEU A 380 -27.37 5.44 5.98
C LEU A 380 -26.74 6.72 6.53
N VAL A 381 -27.40 7.87 6.34
CA VAL A 381 -26.91 9.15 6.86
C VAL A 381 -26.89 9.14 8.40
N GLY A 382 -27.96 8.62 9.03
CA GLY A 382 -28.01 8.45 10.48
C GLY A 382 -26.88 7.61 11.04
N PHE A 383 -26.56 6.49 10.39
CA PHE A 383 -25.44 5.62 10.77
C PHE A 383 -24.09 6.33 10.64
N ILE A 384 -23.81 6.90 9.47
CA ILE A 384 -22.51 7.54 9.18
C ILE A 384 -22.26 8.73 10.12
N THR A 385 -23.27 9.57 10.34
CA THR A 385 -23.12 10.78 11.17
C THR A 385 -23.21 10.48 12.67
N GLY A 386 -23.85 9.38 13.08
CA GLY A 386 -24.03 8.98 14.47
C GLY A 386 -22.83 8.29 15.11
N GLY A 387 -21.85 7.83 14.33
CA GLY A 387 -20.72 7.03 14.82
C GLY A 387 -19.80 7.77 15.80
N ASN A 388 -19.53 9.06 15.56
CA ASN A 388 -18.65 9.92 16.34
C ASN A 388 -17.23 9.35 16.52
N ILE A 389 -16.69 8.65 15.49
CA ILE A 389 -15.37 8.03 15.50
C ILE A 389 -14.35 8.74 14.60
N GLN A 390 -14.77 9.76 13.84
CA GLN A 390 -13.86 10.61 13.07
C GLN A 390 -13.17 11.63 13.98
N GLN A 391 -11.83 11.65 13.92
CA GLN A 391 -11.01 12.50 14.76
C GLN A 391 -10.69 13.85 14.11
N GLU A 392 -10.04 14.76 14.85
CA GLU A 392 -9.64 16.08 14.33
C GLU A 392 -8.66 15.97 13.16
N SER A 393 -7.80 14.96 13.16
CA SER A 393 -6.90 14.62 12.04
C SER A 393 -7.61 14.27 10.73
N GLY A 394 -8.91 14.03 10.77
CA GLY A 394 -9.71 13.50 9.67
C GLY A 394 -9.82 11.98 9.65
N LEU A 395 -8.89 11.29 10.30
CA LEU A 395 -8.86 9.83 10.36
C LEU A 395 -9.96 9.28 11.28
N PHE A 396 -10.33 8.04 11.01
CA PHE A 396 -11.31 7.31 11.82
C PHE A 396 -10.61 6.31 12.75
N TRP A 397 -11.06 6.21 13.99
CA TRP A 397 -10.81 5.03 14.79
C TRP A 397 -11.48 3.81 14.13
N HIS A 398 -10.97 2.60 14.40
CA HIS A 398 -11.57 1.39 13.84
C HIS A 398 -13.05 1.24 14.26
N CYS A 399 -13.32 1.47 15.55
CA CYS A 399 -14.67 1.55 16.13
C CYS A 399 -14.59 2.30 17.48
N ARG A 400 -15.73 2.51 18.15
CA ARG A 400 -15.79 3.23 19.44
C ARG A 400 -14.85 2.68 20.52
N PRO A 401 -14.77 1.35 20.80
CA PRO A 401 -13.85 0.83 21.81
C PRO A 401 -12.40 0.64 21.33
N ALA A 402 -12.11 0.73 20.05
CA ALA A 402 -10.78 0.52 19.47
C ALA A 402 -10.25 1.80 18.82
N ASN A 403 -9.56 2.61 19.60
CA ASN A 403 -9.05 3.93 19.22
C ASN A 403 -7.75 3.84 18.40
N PHE A 404 -7.70 2.92 17.43
CA PHE A 404 -6.55 2.69 16.57
C PHE A 404 -6.87 3.12 15.13
N TYR A 405 -5.91 3.76 14.47
CA TYR A 405 -6.03 4.21 13.09
C TYR A 405 -5.62 3.09 12.13
N TRP A 406 -6.39 2.01 12.12
CA TRP A 406 -6.19 0.91 11.19
C TRP A 406 -6.45 1.37 9.75
N SER A 407 -5.47 1.13 8.86
CA SER A 407 -5.48 1.67 7.50
C SER A 407 -6.69 1.21 6.70
N ARG A 408 -6.96 -0.11 6.65
CA ARG A 408 -8.11 -0.63 5.91
C ARG A 408 -9.45 -0.21 6.53
N GLY A 409 -9.51 0.04 7.84
CA GLY A 409 -10.68 0.65 8.46
C GLY A 409 -10.95 2.04 7.89
N ASN A 410 -9.92 2.86 7.76
CA ASN A 410 -10.02 4.18 7.11
C ASN A 410 -10.32 4.07 5.61
N GLY A 411 -9.83 3.04 4.93
CA GLY A 411 -10.21 2.70 3.57
C GLY A 411 -11.71 2.40 3.44
N PHE A 412 -12.27 1.60 4.36
CA PHE A 412 -13.71 1.34 4.40
C PHE A 412 -14.53 2.60 4.68
N ALA A 413 -14.07 3.45 5.59
CA ALA A 413 -14.71 4.75 5.81
C ALA A 413 -14.69 5.62 4.55
N ALA A 414 -13.56 5.68 3.84
CA ALA A 414 -13.41 6.41 2.58
C ALA A 414 -14.38 5.90 1.51
N MET A 415 -14.42 4.58 1.27
CA MET A 415 -15.36 3.99 0.31
C MET A 415 -16.81 4.15 0.75
N GLY A 416 -17.10 4.00 2.05
CA GLY A 416 -18.44 4.16 2.60
C GLY A 416 -18.99 5.57 2.38
N LEU A 417 -18.18 6.59 2.67
CA LEU A 417 -18.52 7.98 2.38
C LEU A 417 -18.69 8.24 0.88
N THR A 418 -17.82 7.64 0.06
CA THR A 418 -17.88 7.75 -1.41
C THR A 418 -19.13 7.11 -1.99
N GLU A 419 -19.47 5.88 -1.57
CA GLU A 419 -20.70 5.19 -2.00
C GLU A 419 -21.94 5.96 -1.52
N THR A 420 -21.94 6.45 -0.28
CA THR A 420 -23.04 7.28 0.24
C THR A 420 -23.26 8.54 -0.60
N LEU A 421 -22.20 9.32 -0.84
CA LEU A 421 -22.28 10.54 -1.66
C LEU A 421 -22.71 10.26 -3.12
N THR A 422 -22.42 9.08 -3.64
CA THR A 422 -22.83 8.67 -4.99
C THR A 422 -24.33 8.61 -5.15
N TYR A 423 -25.06 8.23 -4.09
CA TYR A 423 -26.53 8.07 -4.12
C TYR A 423 -27.28 9.22 -3.46
N LEU A 424 -26.64 10.04 -2.60
CA LEU A 424 -27.31 11.18 -1.96
C LEU A 424 -27.63 12.27 -2.99
N PRO A 425 -28.90 12.68 -3.16
CA PRO A 425 -29.25 13.86 -3.95
C PRO A 425 -28.60 15.13 -3.41
N GLU A 426 -28.36 16.13 -4.26
CA GLU A 426 -27.65 17.36 -3.86
C GLU A 426 -28.32 18.10 -2.69
N ASN A 427 -29.62 18.13 -2.65
CA ASN A 427 -30.39 18.81 -1.60
C ASN A 427 -30.83 17.87 -0.47
N TYR A 428 -30.24 16.67 -0.35
CA TYR A 428 -30.64 15.72 0.68
C TYR A 428 -30.18 16.17 2.07
N PRO A 429 -31.03 16.10 3.12
CA PRO A 429 -30.66 16.46 4.48
C PRO A 429 -29.43 15.64 4.95
N GLY A 430 -28.41 16.31 5.48
CA GLY A 430 -27.16 15.67 5.94
C GLY A 430 -26.10 15.44 4.86
N ARG A 431 -26.37 15.69 3.56
CA ARG A 431 -25.37 15.56 2.49
C ARG A 431 -24.12 16.40 2.76
N ASP A 432 -24.29 17.66 3.19
CA ASP A 432 -23.17 18.56 3.47
C ASP A 432 -22.29 18.03 4.60
N THR A 433 -22.90 17.43 5.62
CA THR A 433 -22.17 16.79 6.73
C THR A 433 -21.36 15.60 6.21
N VAL A 434 -21.96 14.70 5.43
CA VAL A 434 -21.26 13.56 4.83
C VAL A 434 -20.12 14.02 3.91
N ALA A 435 -20.36 15.06 3.10
CA ALA A 435 -19.35 15.64 2.21
C ALA A 435 -18.20 16.30 3.00
N ALA A 436 -18.49 16.94 4.13
CA ALA A 436 -17.46 17.49 5.00
C ALA A 436 -16.62 16.39 5.66
N MET A 437 -17.26 15.31 6.15
CA MET A 437 -16.57 14.15 6.69
C MET A 437 -15.66 13.48 5.64
N TYR A 438 -16.16 13.34 4.41
CA TYR A 438 -15.39 12.79 3.30
C TYR A 438 -14.15 13.63 2.99
N ARG A 439 -14.30 14.96 2.79
CA ARG A 439 -13.14 15.83 2.50
C ARG A 439 -12.13 15.82 3.63
N LYS A 440 -12.58 15.89 4.88
CA LYS A 440 -11.72 15.84 6.07
C LYS A 440 -10.92 14.53 6.14
N LEU A 441 -11.53 13.39 5.78
CA LEU A 441 -10.83 12.11 5.69
C LEU A 441 -9.80 12.09 4.55
N MET A 442 -10.16 12.59 3.36
CA MET A 442 -9.24 12.65 2.23
C MET A 442 -8.02 13.51 2.55
N ASP A 443 -8.21 14.68 3.18
CA ASP A 443 -7.11 15.55 3.65
C ASP A 443 -6.18 14.81 4.64
N GLY A 444 -6.78 14.11 5.61
CA GLY A 444 -6.04 13.34 6.60
C GLY A 444 -5.20 12.21 5.98
N LEU A 445 -5.77 11.45 5.05
CA LEU A 445 -5.10 10.32 4.40
C LEU A 445 -3.99 10.77 3.44
N VAL A 446 -4.23 11.81 2.65
CA VAL A 446 -3.23 12.36 1.71
C VAL A 446 -2.03 12.94 2.47
N LYS A 447 -2.25 13.57 3.63
CA LYS A 447 -1.18 14.12 4.46
C LYS A 447 -0.18 13.07 4.96
N ILE A 448 -0.62 11.84 5.16
CA ILE A 448 0.20 10.73 5.69
C ILE A 448 0.54 9.67 4.64
N GLN A 449 0.19 9.91 3.37
CA GLN A 449 0.55 9.03 2.28
C GLN A 449 2.08 8.98 2.13
N ASP A 450 2.63 7.76 2.09
CA ASP A 450 4.07 7.55 1.89
C ASP A 450 4.52 7.99 0.49
N PRO A 451 5.78 8.42 0.29
CA PRO A 451 6.32 8.78 -1.03
C PRO A 451 6.22 7.68 -2.09
N SER A 452 6.09 6.42 -1.69
CA SER A 452 5.76 5.30 -2.60
C SER A 452 4.32 5.32 -3.12
N GLY A 453 3.48 6.19 -2.58
CA GLY A 453 2.04 6.27 -2.87
C GLY A 453 1.16 5.41 -1.99
N MET A 454 1.75 4.59 -1.14
CA MET A 454 1.04 3.65 -0.27
C MET A 454 0.61 4.27 1.06
N LEU A 455 -0.38 3.64 1.71
CA LEU A 455 -0.71 3.88 3.11
C LEU A 455 -0.04 2.83 4.00
N SER A 456 0.37 3.21 5.19
CA SER A 456 0.88 2.27 6.21
C SER A 456 -0.24 1.48 6.85
N GLN A 457 0.00 0.23 7.30
CA GLN A 457 -0.96 -0.66 7.96
C GLN A 457 -1.64 -0.01 9.18
N VAL A 458 -0.88 0.73 9.97
CA VAL A 458 -1.37 1.59 11.06
C VAL A 458 -0.94 3.02 10.72
N LEU A 459 -1.92 3.90 10.52
CA LEU A 459 -1.72 5.20 9.86
C LEU A 459 -0.86 6.19 10.65
N ASP A 460 -0.88 6.10 11.97
CA ASP A 460 -0.08 6.93 12.89
C ASP A 460 1.20 6.22 13.36
N MET A 461 1.58 5.12 12.67
CA MET A 461 2.78 4.34 12.97
C MET A 461 3.66 4.24 11.72
N PRO A 462 4.50 5.25 11.45
CA PRO A 462 5.42 5.23 10.33
C PRO A 462 6.32 4.00 10.35
N GLY A 463 6.44 3.33 9.20
CA GLY A 463 7.19 2.09 9.05
C GLY A 463 6.37 0.82 9.26
N SER A 464 5.12 0.85 9.76
CA SER A 464 4.26 -0.31 9.59
C SER A 464 4.11 -0.63 8.10
N TYR A 465 3.94 -1.93 7.74
CA TYR A 465 4.01 -2.29 6.32
C TYR A 465 3.01 -1.50 5.46
N GLN A 466 3.40 -1.28 4.20
CA GLN A 466 2.57 -0.57 3.22
C GLN A 466 1.37 -1.46 2.86
N GLU A 467 0.15 -0.99 3.07
CA GLU A 467 -1.07 -1.78 2.96
C GLU A 467 -1.79 -1.50 1.63
N LEU A 468 -1.86 -2.53 0.79
CA LEU A 468 -2.37 -2.42 -0.58
C LEU A 468 -3.87 -2.17 -0.63
N THR A 469 -4.66 -2.88 0.19
CA THR A 469 -6.13 -2.79 0.13
C THR A 469 -6.62 -1.39 0.47
N ALA A 470 -6.10 -0.79 1.56
CA ALA A 470 -6.46 0.58 1.96
C ALA A 470 -6.03 1.61 0.92
N THR A 471 -4.87 1.39 0.28
CA THR A 471 -4.40 2.27 -0.79
C THR A 471 -5.32 2.21 -2.01
N CYS A 472 -5.80 1.01 -2.38
CA CYS A 472 -6.82 0.87 -3.43
C CYS A 472 -8.12 1.62 -3.08
N MET A 473 -8.57 1.51 -1.82
CA MET A 473 -9.78 2.17 -1.34
C MET A 473 -9.63 3.70 -1.32
N LEU A 474 -8.48 4.22 -0.91
CA LEU A 474 -8.13 5.64 -0.99
C LEU A 474 -8.18 6.12 -2.44
N GLY A 475 -7.45 5.43 -3.33
CA GLY A 475 -7.38 5.80 -4.74
C GLY A 475 -8.73 5.78 -5.43
N TYR A 476 -9.56 4.75 -5.19
CA TYR A 476 -10.94 4.69 -5.65
C TYR A 476 -11.76 5.91 -5.19
N SER A 477 -11.62 6.25 -3.91
CA SER A 477 -12.37 7.36 -3.32
C SER A 477 -11.94 8.72 -3.90
N ILE A 478 -10.63 8.96 -4.06
CA ILE A 478 -10.11 10.18 -4.67
C ILE A 478 -10.53 10.27 -6.15
N ALA A 479 -10.35 9.20 -6.93
CA ALA A 479 -10.70 9.19 -8.36
C ALA A 479 -12.17 9.56 -8.59
N ARG A 480 -13.09 8.95 -7.81
CA ARG A 480 -14.51 9.31 -7.87
C ARG A 480 -14.77 10.72 -7.40
N GLY A 481 -14.10 11.17 -6.34
CA GLY A 481 -14.23 12.53 -5.82
C GLY A 481 -13.82 13.60 -6.82
N LEU A 482 -12.73 13.40 -7.53
CA LEU A 482 -12.27 14.27 -8.63
C LEU A 482 -13.28 14.26 -9.79
N ARG A 483 -13.66 13.08 -10.27
CA ARG A 483 -14.61 12.92 -11.38
C ARG A 483 -15.98 13.52 -11.08
N ARG A 484 -16.42 13.49 -9.83
CA ARG A 484 -17.70 14.07 -9.39
C ARG A 484 -17.61 15.53 -8.94
N GLY A 485 -16.44 16.13 -8.93
CA GLY A 485 -16.23 17.51 -8.47
C GLY A 485 -16.34 17.70 -6.96
N TRP A 486 -16.24 16.63 -6.16
CA TRP A 486 -16.25 16.71 -4.69
C TRP A 486 -14.89 17.10 -4.11
N LEU A 487 -13.82 16.80 -4.87
CA LEU A 487 -12.43 17.15 -4.60
C LEU A 487 -11.88 18.06 -5.69
N GLY A 488 -10.95 18.93 -5.30
CA GLY A 488 -10.24 19.82 -6.21
C GLY A 488 -9.04 19.17 -6.89
N PRO A 489 -8.42 19.83 -7.89
CA PRO A 489 -7.32 19.26 -8.68
C PRO A 489 -6.05 18.96 -7.87
N SER A 490 -5.88 19.50 -6.66
CA SER A 490 -4.75 19.21 -5.77
C SER A 490 -4.65 17.73 -5.36
N TYR A 491 -5.74 16.97 -5.49
CA TYR A 491 -5.76 15.53 -5.21
C TYR A 491 -5.27 14.66 -6.37
N GLN A 492 -4.97 15.23 -7.55
CA GLN A 492 -4.49 14.45 -8.69
C GLN A 492 -3.13 13.81 -8.41
N ALA A 493 -2.17 14.57 -7.88
CA ALA A 493 -0.84 14.02 -7.58
C ALA A 493 -0.87 12.89 -6.53
N PRO A 494 -1.61 13.01 -5.40
CA PRO A 494 -1.84 11.87 -4.49
C PRO A 494 -2.50 10.66 -5.16
N LEU A 495 -3.44 10.86 -6.07
CA LEU A 495 -4.08 9.79 -6.84
C LEU A 495 -3.10 9.06 -7.72
N ASP A 496 -2.27 9.80 -8.48
CA ASP A 496 -1.26 9.24 -9.37
C ASP A 496 -0.20 8.45 -8.59
N LEU A 497 0.17 8.94 -7.40
CA LEU A 497 1.06 8.21 -6.48
C LEU A 497 0.43 6.91 -6.01
N ALA A 498 -0.84 6.94 -5.57
CA ALA A 498 -1.57 5.73 -5.13
C ALA A 498 -1.68 4.71 -6.27
N TRP A 499 -2.00 5.17 -7.49
CA TRP A 499 -2.07 4.28 -8.65
C TRP A 499 -0.73 3.63 -8.95
N ARG A 500 0.36 4.37 -8.93
CA ARG A 500 1.71 3.83 -9.12
C ARG A 500 2.02 2.76 -8.08
N GLY A 501 1.81 3.05 -6.79
CA GLY A 501 2.07 2.12 -5.71
C GLY A 501 1.27 0.82 -5.83
N VAL A 502 0.00 0.91 -6.25
CA VAL A 502 -0.89 -0.23 -6.46
C VAL A 502 -0.50 -1.03 -7.71
N SER A 503 -0.32 -0.37 -8.85
CA SER A 503 0.00 -1.07 -10.11
C SER A 503 1.31 -1.86 -10.05
N GLN A 504 2.29 -1.38 -9.29
CA GLN A 504 3.56 -2.06 -9.05
C GLN A 504 3.41 -3.35 -8.24
N ARG A 505 2.36 -3.45 -7.39
CA ARG A 505 2.09 -4.61 -6.50
C ARG A 505 1.09 -5.61 -7.05
N VAL A 506 0.69 -5.44 -8.30
CA VAL A 506 -0.09 -6.43 -9.06
C VAL A 506 0.83 -7.01 -10.12
N ASP A 507 1.11 -8.30 -10.07
CA ASP A 507 1.91 -8.97 -11.10
C ASP A 507 1.08 -9.33 -12.36
N ASP A 508 1.71 -9.97 -13.34
CA ASP A 508 1.04 -10.31 -14.61
C ASP A 508 0.10 -11.52 -14.48
N GLU A 509 0.20 -12.30 -13.40
CA GLU A 509 -0.69 -13.38 -13.02
C GLU A 509 -1.86 -12.91 -12.15
N GLY A 510 -1.89 -11.64 -11.76
CA GLY A 510 -2.92 -11.07 -10.88
C GLY A 510 -2.69 -11.33 -9.39
N ASN A 511 -1.52 -11.84 -8.99
CA ASN A 511 -1.16 -11.90 -7.59
C ASN A 511 -0.96 -10.47 -7.04
N VAL A 512 -1.23 -10.32 -5.76
CA VAL A 512 -1.10 -9.06 -5.04
C VAL A 512 -0.09 -9.17 -3.90
N VAL A 513 0.56 -8.07 -3.57
CA VAL A 513 1.53 -7.98 -2.47
C VAL A 513 1.05 -6.94 -1.47
N ASP A 514 1.23 -7.23 -0.17
CA ASP A 514 0.93 -6.30 0.92
C ASP A 514 -0.56 -6.09 1.22
N GLY A 515 -1.44 -7.02 0.85
CA GLY A 515 -2.84 -7.03 1.30
C GLY A 515 -2.95 -7.47 2.77
N CYS A 516 -3.51 -6.64 3.65
CA CYS A 516 -3.72 -7.04 5.04
C CYS A 516 -4.70 -8.23 5.12
N ALA A 517 -4.33 -9.28 5.85
CA ALA A 517 -5.20 -10.43 6.11
C ALA A 517 -6.49 -10.01 6.84
N SER A 518 -7.49 -10.91 6.87
CA SER A 518 -8.74 -10.67 7.61
C SER A 518 -8.47 -10.18 9.03
N THR A 519 -9.07 -9.05 9.41
CA THR A 519 -8.81 -8.38 10.68
C THR A 519 -10.13 -7.96 11.30
N GLY A 520 -10.45 -8.52 12.46
CA GLY A 520 -11.47 -7.99 13.34
C GLY A 520 -10.92 -6.89 14.24
N VAL A 521 -11.73 -6.38 15.16
CA VAL A 521 -11.27 -5.42 16.17
C VAL A 521 -10.19 -6.08 17.03
N GLN A 522 -9.06 -5.40 17.18
CA GLN A 522 -7.93 -5.83 17.99
C GLN A 522 -7.92 -5.06 19.32
N ALA A 523 -7.42 -5.68 20.38
CA ALA A 523 -7.37 -5.08 21.71
C ALA A 523 -6.18 -4.12 21.88
N THR A 524 -5.11 -4.32 21.11
CA THR A 524 -3.85 -3.57 21.26
C THR A 524 -3.30 -3.09 19.93
N LEU A 525 -2.48 -2.04 19.96
CA LEU A 525 -1.73 -1.56 18.80
C LEU A 525 -0.83 -2.65 18.20
N ASN A 526 -0.20 -3.46 19.06
CA ASN A 526 0.69 -4.53 18.62
C ASN A 526 -0.04 -5.56 17.75
N GLU A 527 -1.27 -5.93 18.12
CA GLU A 527 -2.08 -6.86 17.33
C GLU A 527 -2.44 -6.30 15.95
N TYR A 528 -2.61 -4.98 15.80
CA TYR A 528 -2.76 -4.34 14.49
C TYR A 528 -1.46 -4.35 13.69
N LEU A 529 -0.32 -4.04 14.31
CA LEU A 529 1.00 -4.05 13.66
C LEU A 529 1.39 -5.44 13.18
N ASP A 530 1.05 -6.48 13.96
CA ASP A 530 1.40 -7.87 13.70
C ASP A 530 0.41 -8.59 12.77
N ARG A 531 -0.59 -7.88 12.20
CA ARG A 531 -1.49 -8.51 11.21
C ARG A 531 -0.72 -8.97 9.98
N PRO A 532 -0.94 -10.22 9.53
CA PRO A 532 -0.28 -10.73 8.33
C PRO A 532 -0.61 -9.89 7.10
N ALA A 533 0.38 -9.71 6.23
CA ALA A 533 0.18 -9.18 4.88
C ALA A 533 0.29 -10.32 3.88
N VAL A 534 -0.66 -10.42 2.99
CA VAL A 534 -0.77 -11.50 2.00
C VAL A 534 0.15 -11.22 0.82
N PHE A 535 0.75 -12.29 0.29
CA PHE A 535 1.35 -12.33 -1.04
C PHE A 535 0.67 -13.45 -1.84
N GLY A 536 0.26 -13.15 -3.07
CA GLY A 536 -0.42 -14.08 -3.96
C GLY A 536 -1.90 -13.76 -4.11
N PHE A 537 -2.75 -14.80 -4.12
CA PHE A 537 -4.20 -14.65 -4.27
C PHE A 537 -4.84 -14.11 -2.98
N ASP A 538 -5.59 -13.02 -3.08
CA ASP A 538 -6.45 -12.48 -2.01
C ASP A 538 -7.67 -11.78 -2.62
N ASP A 539 -8.85 -12.40 -2.53
CA ASP A 539 -10.11 -11.87 -3.08
C ASP A 539 -10.40 -10.42 -2.65
N ARG A 540 -10.09 -10.10 -1.39
CA ARG A 540 -10.35 -8.78 -0.83
C ARG A 540 -9.52 -7.72 -1.52
N THR A 541 -8.21 -7.94 -1.59
CA THR A 541 -7.27 -6.97 -2.15
C THR A 541 -7.42 -6.88 -3.66
N GLY A 542 -7.50 -8.03 -4.33
CA GLY A 542 -7.64 -8.09 -5.79
C GLY A 542 -8.96 -7.47 -6.28
N GLY A 543 -10.07 -7.73 -5.57
CA GLY A 543 -11.36 -7.10 -5.88
C GLY A 543 -11.33 -5.57 -5.71
N MET A 544 -10.67 -5.05 -4.65
CA MET A 544 -10.54 -3.60 -4.43
C MET A 544 -9.58 -2.97 -5.45
N ALA A 545 -8.50 -3.64 -5.83
CA ALA A 545 -7.60 -3.19 -6.89
C ALA A 545 -8.32 -3.11 -8.24
N LEU A 546 -9.18 -4.10 -8.55
CA LEU A 546 -10.01 -4.09 -9.77
C LEU A 546 -10.96 -2.88 -9.77
N TRP A 547 -11.67 -2.61 -8.67
CA TRP A 547 -12.55 -1.44 -8.60
C TRP A 547 -11.77 -0.12 -8.73
N PHE A 548 -10.59 -0.04 -8.14
CA PHE A 548 -9.74 1.15 -8.28
C PHE A 548 -9.27 1.34 -9.74
N ALA A 549 -8.82 0.29 -10.41
CA ALA A 549 -8.43 0.35 -11.83
C ALA A 549 -9.58 0.84 -12.72
N LEU A 550 -10.80 0.33 -12.48
CA LEU A 550 -12.00 0.76 -13.20
C LEU A 550 -12.36 2.23 -12.94
N GLU A 551 -12.23 2.70 -11.70
CA GLU A 551 -12.53 4.09 -11.37
C GLU A 551 -11.47 5.06 -11.92
N MET A 552 -10.19 4.66 -11.96
CA MET A 552 -9.12 5.38 -12.65
C MET A 552 -9.43 5.55 -14.15
N HIS A 553 -9.85 4.46 -14.80
CA HIS A 553 -10.24 4.52 -16.21
C HIS A 553 -11.41 5.51 -16.44
N ARG A 554 -12.44 5.47 -15.57
CA ARG A 554 -13.57 6.42 -15.63
C ARG A 554 -13.18 7.87 -15.36
N HIS A 555 -12.15 8.09 -14.58
CA HIS A 555 -11.67 9.44 -14.26
C HIS A 555 -10.93 10.09 -15.44
N GLN A 556 -10.25 9.29 -16.26
CA GLN A 556 -9.51 9.77 -17.43
C GLN A 556 -10.37 9.90 -18.71
N GLY A 557 -11.46 9.18 -18.82
CA GLY A 557 -12.42 9.21 -19.95
C GLY A 557 -13.57 10.11 -19.70
#